data_4ed34ec28147242e45476781ea3b4553
#
_entry.id   4ed34ec28147242e45476781ea3b4553
#
_cell.length_a   1.000
_cell.length_b   1.000
_cell.length_c   1.000
_cell.angle_alpha   90.00
_cell.angle_beta   90.00
_cell.angle_gamma   90.00
#
_symmetry.space_group_name_H-M   'P 1'
#
loop_
_entity.id
_entity.type
_entity.pdbx_description
1 polymer ?
#
loop_
_entity_poly.entity_id
_entity_poly.type
_entity_poly.pdbx_seq_one_letter_code
_entity_poly.pdbx_strand_id
1 'polypeptide(L)'
;SLAAIQAALLRIKAAIEAGIQGSHVTSATTAPENKIVKLMVSIPGAQIKIEANPVLRGSVYPAVELSVSASVEDEFGFAAIQVLSFADLYGGKLVAAMDRQHPRDLFDARDLFRNEGVNQDLERAFLVHLISHKRPAAEILACRRKAIVDEYERNFKGRTVEEAPLAD
;
A
#
# COMPACT_ATOMS: atom_id res chain seq x y z
N SER A 1 -8.33 9.65 14.27
CA SER A 1 -7.81 9.11 15.54
C SER A 1 -7.88 7.58 15.55
N LEU A 2 -7.07 6.92 16.36
CA LEU A 2 -7.10 5.46 16.55
C LEU A 2 -8.49 4.94 16.96
N ALA A 3 -9.22 5.72 17.76
CA ALA A 3 -10.59 5.38 18.16
C ALA A 3 -11.55 5.33 16.95
N ALA A 4 -11.43 6.27 16.02
CA ALA A 4 -12.24 6.28 14.81
C ALA A 4 -11.91 5.10 13.89
N ILE A 5 -10.63 4.74 13.75
CA ILE A 5 -10.18 3.55 13.02
C ILE A 5 -10.78 2.28 13.63
N GLN A 6 -10.66 2.12 14.94
CA GLN A 6 -11.24 0.98 15.64
C GLN A 6 -12.76 0.88 15.42
N ALA A 7 -13.48 1.99 15.55
CA ALA A 7 -14.93 2.02 15.34
C ALA A 7 -15.30 1.63 13.89
N ALA A 8 -14.53 2.09 12.91
CA ALA A 8 -14.71 1.72 11.50
C ALA A 8 -14.45 0.22 11.28
N LEU A 9 -13.33 -0.30 11.79
CA LEU A 9 -12.99 -1.73 11.66
C LEU A 9 -14.03 -2.65 12.34
N LEU A 10 -14.56 -2.25 13.49
CA LEU A 10 -15.63 -3.02 14.16
C LEU A 10 -16.91 -3.05 13.32
N ARG A 11 -17.29 -1.94 12.66
CA ARG A 11 -18.43 -1.93 11.73
C ARG A 11 -18.18 -2.83 10.52
N ILE A 12 -16.97 -2.77 9.94
CA ILE A 12 -16.58 -3.63 8.83
C ILE A 12 -16.64 -5.10 9.24
N LYS A 13 -16.09 -5.45 10.41
CA LYS A 13 -16.16 -6.80 10.96
C LYS A 13 -17.61 -7.29 11.05
N ALA A 14 -18.48 -6.52 11.69
CA ALA A 14 -19.89 -6.88 11.84
C ALA A 14 -20.62 -7.05 10.49
N ALA A 15 -20.34 -6.18 9.52
CA ALA A 15 -20.92 -6.26 8.19
C ALA A 15 -20.45 -7.53 7.43
N ILE A 16 -19.18 -7.89 7.54
CA ILE A 16 -18.64 -9.11 6.92
C ILE A 16 -19.27 -10.36 7.55
N GLU A 17 -19.29 -10.44 8.88
CA GLU A 17 -19.85 -11.60 9.59
C GLU A 17 -21.36 -11.76 9.35
N ALA A 18 -22.08 -10.67 9.11
CA ALA A 18 -23.51 -10.72 8.77
C ALA A 18 -23.76 -11.02 7.28
N GLY A 19 -22.91 -10.52 6.38
CA GLY A 19 -23.12 -10.59 4.92
C GLY A 19 -22.48 -11.80 4.23
N ILE A 20 -21.43 -12.38 4.81
CA ILE A 20 -20.68 -13.49 4.20
C ILE A 20 -20.80 -14.74 5.05
N GLN A 21 -21.64 -15.67 4.60
CA GLN A 21 -21.84 -16.92 5.31
C GLN A 21 -20.56 -17.75 5.41
N GLY A 22 -20.24 -18.24 6.61
CA GLY A 22 -19.03 -19.04 6.87
C GLY A 22 -17.75 -18.20 6.99
N SER A 23 -17.87 -16.87 6.99
CA SER A 23 -16.72 -16.02 7.29
C SER A 23 -16.36 -16.05 8.77
N HIS A 24 -15.06 -15.99 9.05
CA HIS A 24 -14.50 -15.83 10.39
C HIS A 24 -13.56 -14.62 10.42
N VAL A 25 -13.84 -13.66 11.31
CA VAL A 25 -13.06 -12.41 11.38
C VAL A 25 -12.36 -12.29 12.72
N THR A 26 -11.03 -12.39 12.69
CA THR A 26 -10.17 -12.12 13.85
C THR A 26 -9.62 -10.71 13.82
N SER A 27 -9.31 -10.16 15.00
CA SER A 27 -8.79 -8.80 15.14
C SER A 27 -7.40 -8.82 15.76
N ALA A 28 -6.51 -7.94 15.28
CA ALA A 28 -5.23 -7.67 15.92
C ALA A 28 -5.17 -6.21 16.38
N THR A 29 -4.55 -6.01 17.54
CA THR A 29 -4.45 -4.71 18.22
C THR A 29 -3.02 -4.18 18.23
N THR A 30 -2.86 -2.88 18.44
CA THR A 30 -1.57 -2.23 18.70
C THR A 30 -1.31 -2.12 20.19
N ALA A 31 -0.04 -2.27 20.58
CA ALA A 31 0.44 -1.89 21.89
C ALA A 31 0.97 -0.43 21.85
N PRO A 32 0.85 0.35 22.93
CA PRO A 32 0.24 0.02 24.23
C PRO A 32 -1.29 0.25 24.28
N GLU A 33 -1.88 0.95 23.29
CA GLU A 33 -3.28 1.42 23.32
C GLU A 33 -4.31 0.30 23.21
N ASN A 34 -3.89 -0.91 22.84
CA ASN A 34 -4.74 -2.07 22.62
C ASN A 34 -5.92 -1.79 21.66
N LYS A 35 -5.69 -0.97 20.63
CA LYS A 35 -6.70 -0.60 19.63
C LYS A 35 -6.62 -1.51 18.41
N ILE A 36 -7.78 -1.93 17.90
CA ILE A 36 -7.87 -2.73 16.69
C ILE A 36 -7.43 -1.90 15.49
N VAL A 37 -6.44 -2.40 14.75
CA VAL A 37 -5.91 -1.80 13.52
C VAL A 37 -5.90 -2.76 12.34
N LYS A 38 -6.19 -4.05 12.60
CA LYS A 38 -6.15 -5.08 11.58
C LYS A 38 -7.27 -6.09 11.81
N LEU A 39 -7.89 -6.53 10.71
CA LEU A 39 -8.79 -7.66 10.66
C LEU A 39 -8.19 -8.72 9.72
N MET A 40 -8.33 -9.99 10.08
CA MET A 40 -8.09 -11.12 9.20
C MET A 40 -9.44 -11.79 8.95
N VAL A 41 -9.87 -11.74 7.72
CA VAL A 41 -11.11 -12.36 7.24
C VAL A 41 -10.75 -13.68 6.59
N SER A 42 -11.32 -14.77 7.05
CA SER A 42 -11.09 -16.11 6.51
C SER A 42 -12.41 -16.73 6.09
N ILE A 43 -12.42 -17.34 4.91
CA ILE A 43 -13.45 -18.24 4.40
C ILE A 43 -12.77 -19.48 3.85
N PRO A 44 -13.47 -20.60 3.59
CA PRO A 44 -12.88 -21.75 2.94
C PRO A 44 -12.21 -21.36 1.61
N GLY A 45 -10.91 -21.61 1.49
CA GLY A 45 -10.12 -21.33 0.28
C GLY A 45 -9.61 -19.89 0.12
N ALA A 46 -9.98 -18.94 0.99
CA ALA A 46 -9.48 -17.57 0.89
C ALA A 46 -9.26 -16.90 2.25
N GLN A 47 -8.26 -16.02 2.29
CA GLN A 47 -7.99 -15.16 3.46
C GLN A 47 -7.63 -13.75 2.98
N ILE A 48 -8.27 -12.76 3.60
CA ILE A 48 -8.05 -11.34 3.29
C ILE A 48 -7.64 -10.60 4.57
N LYS A 49 -6.60 -9.79 4.45
CA LYS A 49 -6.17 -8.86 5.50
C LYS A 49 -6.71 -7.46 5.22
N ILE A 50 -7.45 -6.90 6.17
CA ILE A 50 -7.88 -5.49 6.18
C ILE A 50 -7.05 -4.78 7.26
N GLU A 51 -6.25 -3.80 6.87
CA GLU A 51 -5.34 -3.10 7.79
C GLU A 51 -5.48 -1.60 7.61
N ALA A 52 -5.65 -0.89 8.74
CA ALA A 52 -5.67 0.56 8.77
C ALA A 52 -4.40 1.08 9.44
N ASN A 53 -3.63 1.89 8.74
CA ASN A 53 -2.44 2.53 9.28
C ASN A 53 -2.82 3.91 9.82
N PRO A 54 -2.65 4.19 11.15
CA PRO A 54 -2.95 5.49 11.72
C PRO A 54 -1.88 6.54 11.43
N VAL A 55 -0.73 6.15 10.91
CA VAL A 55 0.38 7.05 10.61
C VAL A 55 0.17 7.64 9.21
N LEU A 56 -0.46 8.80 9.16
CA LEU A 56 -0.63 9.58 7.93
C LEU A 56 0.41 10.71 7.92
N ARG A 57 1.17 10.80 6.83
CA ARG A 57 2.08 11.93 6.57
C ARG A 57 1.40 13.06 5.80
N GLY A 58 0.11 12.88 5.49
CA GLY A 58 -0.64 13.77 4.62
C GLY A 58 -0.44 13.45 3.13
N SER A 59 -1.08 14.23 2.29
CA SER A 59 -0.93 14.23 0.84
C SER A 59 -0.63 15.65 0.36
N VAL A 60 0.06 15.77 -0.76
CA VAL A 60 0.38 17.06 -1.41
C VAL A 60 -0.80 17.56 -2.23
N TYR A 61 -1.52 16.61 -2.84
CA TYR A 61 -2.66 16.87 -3.69
C TYR A 61 -3.95 16.29 -3.09
N PRO A 62 -5.12 16.80 -3.50
CA PRO A 62 -6.39 16.22 -3.09
C PRO A 62 -6.50 14.74 -3.50
N ALA A 63 -7.19 13.96 -2.67
CA ALA A 63 -7.59 12.61 -3.04
C ALA A 63 -8.53 12.65 -4.26
N VAL A 64 -8.48 11.64 -5.10
CA VAL A 64 -9.35 11.47 -6.27
C VAL A 64 -10.27 10.28 -6.06
N GLU A 65 -11.51 10.39 -6.51
CA GLU A 65 -12.42 9.24 -6.52
C GLU A 65 -12.15 8.38 -7.74
N LEU A 66 -11.87 7.11 -7.53
CA LEU A 66 -11.70 6.13 -8.59
C LEU A 66 -12.73 5.02 -8.45
N SER A 67 -13.38 4.70 -9.56
CA SER A 67 -14.23 3.51 -9.70
C SER A 67 -13.35 2.27 -9.92
N VAL A 68 -13.90 1.12 -9.59
CA VAL A 68 -13.31 -0.17 -9.98
C VAL A 68 -13.23 -0.30 -11.49
N SER A 69 -12.34 -1.17 -12.00
CA SER A 69 -12.27 -1.45 -13.44
C SER A 69 -13.53 -2.16 -13.93
N ALA A 70 -13.83 -2.03 -15.24
CA ALA A 70 -14.99 -2.67 -15.84
C ALA A 70 -15.05 -4.19 -15.56
N SER A 71 -13.91 -4.89 -15.62
CA SER A 71 -13.85 -6.32 -15.31
C SER A 71 -14.21 -6.67 -13.87
N VAL A 72 -13.87 -5.79 -12.92
CA VAL A 72 -14.24 -5.96 -11.50
C VAL A 72 -15.70 -5.61 -11.29
N GLU A 73 -16.20 -4.56 -11.97
CA GLU A 73 -17.60 -4.17 -11.90
C GLU A 73 -18.52 -5.27 -12.45
N ASP A 74 -18.15 -5.90 -13.56
CA ASP A 74 -18.89 -7.01 -14.19
C ASP A 74 -18.98 -8.24 -13.26
N GLU A 75 -17.94 -8.51 -12.48
CA GLU A 75 -17.88 -9.69 -11.61
C GLU A 75 -18.42 -9.43 -10.19
N PHE A 76 -18.15 -8.25 -9.62
CA PHE A 76 -18.41 -7.93 -8.21
C PHE A 76 -19.36 -6.74 -8.00
N GLY A 77 -19.77 -6.06 -9.07
CA GLY A 77 -20.59 -4.86 -9.00
C GLY A 77 -19.78 -3.57 -8.86
N PHE A 78 -20.49 -2.43 -9.00
CA PHE A 78 -19.89 -1.11 -8.94
C PHE A 78 -19.39 -0.76 -7.54
N ALA A 79 -18.18 -0.19 -7.47
CA ALA A 79 -17.65 0.46 -6.28
C ALA A 79 -16.75 1.63 -6.67
N ALA A 80 -16.73 2.66 -5.84
CA ALA A 80 -15.80 3.79 -5.96
C ALA A 80 -15.24 4.15 -4.58
N ILE A 81 -13.98 4.53 -4.54
CA ILE A 81 -13.30 4.93 -3.31
C ILE A 81 -12.40 6.14 -3.53
N GLN A 82 -12.16 6.89 -2.47
CA GLN A 82 -11.15 7.93 -2.45
C GLN A 82 -9.76 7.33 -2.38
N VAL A 83 -8.90 7.66 -3.36
CA VAL A 83 -7.52 7.21 -3.43
C VAL A 83 -6.57 8.41 -3.44
N LEU A 84 -5.32 8.18 -3.09
CA LEU A 84 -4.27 9.19 -3.26
C LEU A 84 -4.14 9.58 -4.73
N SER A 85 -3.77 10.85 -4.99
CA SER A 85 -3.37 11.27 -6.33
C SER A 85 -2.24 10.38 -6.85
N PHE A 86 -2.14 10.25 -8.18
CA PHE A 86 -1.01 9.54 -8.82
C PHE A 86 0.34 10.06 -8.30
N ALA A 87 0.48 11.38 -8.22
CA ALA A 87 1.71 12.03 -7.75
C ALA A 87 2.06 11.68 -6.31
N ASP A 88 1.09 11.69 -5.40
CA ASP A 88 1.32 11.30 -4.00
C ASP A 88 1.64 9.81 -3.85
N LEU A 89 0.90 8.96 -4.56
CA LEU A 89 1.10 7.52 -4.52
C LEU A 89 2.53 7.16 -4.97
N TYR A 90 2.92 7.62 -6.14
CA TYR A 90 4.24 7.29 -6.70
C TYR A 90 5.38 8.08 -6.06
N GLY A 91 5.16 9.33 -5.64
CA GLY A 91 6.13 10.08 -4.84
C GLY A 91 6.49 9.34 -3.55
N GLY A 92 5.50 8.84 -2.84
CA GLY A 92 5.71 7.99 -1.65
C GLY A 92 6.39 6.66 -1.95
N LYS A 93 6.03 5.98 -3.06
CA LYS A 93 6.67 4.73 -3.50
C LYS A 93 8.14 4.92 -3.88
N LEU A 94 8.49 6.02 -4.56
CA LEU A 94 9.88 6.33 -4.90
C LEU A 94 10.74 6.54 -3.65
N VAL A 95 10.25 7.30 -2.67
CA VAL A 95 10.96 7.45 -1.38
C VAL A 95 11.12 6.10 -0.68
N ALA A 96 10.09 5.25 -0.69
CA ALA A 96 10.16 3.91 -0.11
C ALA A 96 11.15 3.00 -0.85
N ALA A 97 11.21 3.07 -2.18
CA ALA A 97 12.17 2.33 -3.00
C ALA A 97 13.61 2.69 -2.64
N MET A 98 13.89 3.97 -2.43
CA MET A 98 15.24 4.44 -2.02
C MET A 98 15.57 4.07 -0.57
N ASP A 99 14.62 4.16 0.35
CA ASP A 99 14.85 3.88 1.78
C ASP A 99 14.96 2.39 2.07
N ARG A 100 13.99 1.60 1.63
CA ARG A 100 13.89 0.17 1.94
C ARG A 100 14.60 -0.72 0.94
N GLN A 101 14.59 -0.32 -0.33
CA GLN A 101 15.09 -1.11 -1.47
C GLN A 101 14.48 -2.52 -1.51
N HIS A 102 13.20 -2.61 -1.14
CA HIS A 102 12.46 -3.87 -1.25
C HIS A 102 12.15 -4.15 -2.74
N PRO A 103 12.27 -5.40 -3.21
CA PRO A 103 12.04 -5.76 -4.63
C PRO A 103 10.73 -5.23 -5.20
N ARG A 104 9.64 -5.25 -4.43
CA ARG A 104 8.35 -4.69 -4.84
C ARG A 104 8.40 -3.18 -5.08
N ASP A 105 9.04 -2.43 -4.18
CA ASP A 105 9.13 -0.98 -4.30
C ASP A 105 9.99 -0.58 -5.52
N LEU A 106 11.06 -1.36 -5.77
CA LEU A 106 11.92 -1.17 -6.96
C LEU A 106 11.19 -1.55 -8.24
N PHE A 107 10.37 -2.59 -8.22
CA PHE A 107 9.52 -2.99 -9.35
C PHE A 107 8.50 -1.88 -9.67
N ASP A 108 7.79 -1.35 -8.67
CA ASP A 108 6.86 -0.24 -8.84
C ASP A 108 7.55 1.01 -9.44
N ALA A 109 8.77 1.32 -8.97
CA ALA A 109 9.56 2.43 -9.51
C ALA A 109 9.99 2.17 -10.97
N ARG A 110 10.44 0.95 -11.29
CA ARG A 110 10.79 0.56 -12.66
C ARG A 110 9.61 0.72 -13.60
N ASP A 111 8.45 0.22 -13.20
CA ASP A 111 7.24 0.27 -14.03
C ASP A 111 6.74 1.70 -14.23
N LEU A 112 6.82 2.54 -13.20
CA LEU A 112 6.57 3.97 -13.32
C LEU A 112 7.44 4.61 -14.42
N PHE A 113 8.76 4.41 -14.36
CA PHE A 113 9.67 5.00 -15.35
C PHE A 113 9.48 4.44 -16.77
N ARG A 114 9.02 3.21 -16.91
CA ARG A 114 8.79 2.59 -18.22
C ARG A 114 7.50 3.03 -18.87
N ASN A 115 6.44 3.17 -18.09
CA ASN A 115 5.08 3.32 -18.60
C ASN A 115 4.55 4.75 -18.49
N GLU A 116 4.81 5.44 -17.37
CA GLU A 116 4.19 6.72 -17.05
C GLU A 116 5.17 7.89 -17.12
N GLY A 117 6.43 7.63 -16.79
CA GLY A 117 7.45 8.68 -16.70
C GLY A 117 7.28 9.58 -15.47
N VAL A 118 8.03 10.68 -15.45
CA VAL A 118 8.04 11.65 -14.35
C VAL A 118 7.52 12.98 -14.86
N ASN A 119 6.52 13.52 -14.18
CA ASN A 119 5.97 14.85 -14.42
C ASN A 119 6.24 15.78 -13.22
N GLN A 120 5.95 17.06 -13.39
CA GLN A 120 6.23 18.09 -12.38
C GLN A 120 5.47 17.86 -11.05
N ASP A 121 4.25 17.31 -11.12
CA ASP A 121 3.47 17.05 -9.91
C ASP A 121 4.06 15.88 -9.12
N LEU A 122 4.52 14.84 -9.81
CA LEU A 122 5.26 13.73 -9.19
C LEU A 122 6.58 14.19 -8.56
N GLU A 123 7.34 15.05 -9.23
CA GLU A 123 8.56 15.64 -8.67
C GLU A 123 8.29 16.41 -7.38
N ARG A 124 7.24 17.24 -7.36
CA ARG A 124 6.84 17.99 -6.15
C ARG A 124 6.41 17.05 -5.02
N ALA A 125 5.56 16.07 -5.32
CA ALA A 125 5.12 15.11 -4.32
C ALA A 125 6.30 14.30 -3.77
N PHE A 126 7.21 13.83 -4.64
CA PHE A 126 8.43 13.14 -4.23
C PHE A 126 9.28 13.97 -3.27
N LEU A 127 9.52 15.25 -3.60
CA LEU A 127 10.30 16.14 -2.73
C LEU A 127 9.62 16.33 -1.36
N VAL A 128 8.32 16.54 -1.33
CA VAL A 128 7.59 16.69 -0.06
C VAL A 128 7.65 15.41 0.76
N HIS A 129 7.41 14.25 0.16
CA HIS A 129 7.51 12.97 0.86
C HIS A 129 8.93 12.68 1.34
N LEU A 130 9.95 13.06 0.58
CA LEU A 130 11.36 12.92 0.93
C LEU A 130 11.73 13.76 2.17
N ILE A 131 11.40 15.06 2.17
CA ILE A 131 11.71 15.96 3.30
C ILE A 131 10.85 15.66 4.54
N SER A 132 9.66 15.07 4.35
CA SER A 132 8.78 14.65 5.45
C SER A 132 9.17 13.29 6.03
N HIS A 133 10.20 12.64 5.47
CA HIS A 133 10.66 11.35 5.95
C HIS A 133 11.40 11.51 7.29
N LYS A 134 11.29 10.49 8.17
CA LYS A 134 11.97 10.48 9.48
C LYS A 134 13.50 10.37 9.39
N ARG A 135 14.02 9.87 8.26
CA ARG A 135 15.45 9.87 7.96
C ARG A 135 15.81 11.13 7.17
N PRO A 136 17.04 11.67 7.36
CA PRO A 136 17.50 12.81 6.56
C PRO A 136 17.45 12.51 5.06
N ALA A 137 16.98 13.49 4.27
CA ALA A 137 16.87 13.35 2.81
C ALA A 137 18.21 12.97 2.15
N ALA A 138 19.33 13.54 2.63
CA ALA A 138 20.67 13.23 2.13
C ALA A 138 21.03 11.73 2.29
N GLU A 139 20.62 11.10 3.39
CA GLU A 139 20.87 9.66 3.60
C GLU A 139 20.04 8.78 2.65
N ILE A 140 18.80 9.19 2.36
CA ILE A 140 17.93 8.47 1.43
C ILE A 140 18.46 8.62 0.01
N LEU A 141 18.85 9.84 -0.41
CA LEU A 141 19.38 10.10 -1.75
C LEU A 141 20.75 9.45 -1.98
N ALA A 142 21.60 9.37 -0.95
CA ALA A 142 22.90 8.73 -1.00
C ALA A 142 22.87 7.25 -0.56
N CYS A 143 21.73 6.60 -0.68
CA CYS A 143 21.58 5.20 -0.24
C CYS A 143 22.54 4.26 -1.00
N ARG A 144 23.19 3.36 -0.26
CA ARG A 144 24.00 2.28 -0.87
C ARG A 144 23.08 1.14 -1.29
N ARG A 145 23.40 0.49 -2.42
CA ARG A 145 22.67 -0.71 -2.87
C ARG A 145 22.73 -1.79 -1.79
N LYS A 146 21.56 -2.33 -1.47
CA LYS A 146 21.43 -3.48 -0.57
C LYS A 146 21.48 -4.78 -1.37
N ALA A 147 21.96 -5.86 -0.74
CA ALA A 147 21.76 -7.19 -1.28
C ALA A 147 20.28 -7.57 -1.11
N ILE A 148 19.55 -7.71 -2.22
CA ILE A 148 18.11 -7.97 -2.19
C ILE A 148 17.72 -9.37 -2.71
N VAL A 149 18.70 -10.22 -3.03
CA VAL A 149 18.48 -11.55 -3.61
C VAL A 149 17.57 -12.40 -2.73
N ASP A 150 17.89 -12.50 -1.44
CA ASP A 150 17.11 -13.30 -0.48
C ASP A 150 15.68 -12.77 -0.32
N GLU A 151 15.51 -11.44 -0.32
CA GLU A 151 14.21 -10.80 -0.22
C GLU A 151 13.39 -11.01 -1.50
N TYR A 152 14.06 -10.97 -2.66
CA TYR A 152 13.45 -11.26 -3.96
C TYR A 152 12.93 -12.70 -4.00
N GLU A 153 13.78 -13.69 -3.70
CA GLU A 153 13.40 -15.10 -3.76
C GLU A 153 12.24 -15.46 -2.81
N ARG A 154 12.23 -14.90 -1.59
CA ARG A 154 11.21 -15.21 -0.58
C ARG A 154 9.91 -14.44 -0.76
N ASN A 155 9.98 -13.18 -1.17
CA ASN A 155 8.86 -12.26 -1.01
C ASN A 155 8.38 -11.61 -2.31
N PHE A 156 9.05 -11.85 -3.44
CA PHE A 156 8.68 -11.21 -4.71
C PHE A 156 8.58 -12.15 -5.90
N LYS A 157 9.46 -13.11 -6.05
CA LYS A 157 9.48 -14.06 -7.18
C LYS A 157 8.14 -14.76 -7.34
N GLY A 158 7.64 -14.82 -8.58
CA GLY A 158 6.35 -15.43 -8.92
C GLY A 158 5.12 -14.62 -8.50
N ARG A 159 5.28 -13.34 -8.13
CA ARG A 159 4.17 -12.45 -7.75
C ARG A 159 3.79 -11.43 -8.83
N THR A 160 4.39 -11.53 -10.00
CA THR A 160 4.09 -10.70 -11.18
C THR A 160 3.53 -11.57 -12.29
N VAL A 161 2.64 -11.02 -13.13
CA VAL A 161 2.05 -11.72 -14.27
C VAL A 161 3.16 -12.13 -15.27
N GLU A 162 4.04 -11.19 -15.59
CA GLU A 162 5.25 -11.45 -16.33
C GLU A 162 6.43 -11.59 -15.36
N GLU A 163 7.28 -12.55 -15.59
CA GLU A 163 8.46 -12.72 -14.73
C GLU A 163 9.32 -11.46 -14.77
N ALA A 164 9.63 -10.93 -13.59
CA ALA A 164 10.51 -9.79 -13.42
C ALA A 164 11.82 -10.25 -12.77
N PRO A 165 12.78 -10.77 -13.58
CA PRO A 165 14.03 -11.30 -13.05
C PRO A 165 14.83 -10.19 -12.36
N LEU A 166 15.57 -10.59 -11.33
CA LEU A 166 16.56 -9.71 -10.73
C LEU A 166 17.69 -9.52 -11.75
N ALA A 167 17.85 -8.30 -12.26
CA ALA A 167 19.01 -7.98 -13.10
C ALA A 167 20.27 -7.89 -12.22
N ASP A 168 21.38 -8.41 -12.75
CA ASP A 168 22.70 -8.35 -12.08
C ASP A 168 23.24 -6.93 -11.87
#